data_cb1f7b54ff8e96394f3b2c72b9cb37d4
#
_entry.id   cb1f7b54ff8e96394f3b2c72b9cb37d4
#
_cell.length_a   1.000
_cell.length_b   1.000
_cell.length_c   1.000
_cell.angle_alpha   90.00
_cell.angle_beta   90.00
_cell.angle_gamma   90.00
#
_symmetry.space_group_name_H-M   'P 1'
#
loop_
_entity.id
_entity.type
_entity.pdbx_description
1 polymer ?
#
loop_
_entity_poly.entity_id
_entity_poly.type
_entity_poly.pdbx_seq_one_letter_code
_entity_poly.pdbx_strand_id
1 'polypeptide(L)'
;MRVKICGITKPEQGNAIAKLGATALGFICVPGSPRYVTPQQIQVVVNHLSVSVDRIGVFANTSTEEITQIVADSGINAVQLHSNESPEFCQKLRQALPEIEIIKALRIRTPECLNQADSYLSCVDTLLLDAYHRKMLGGTGKTLDWQRLQKFRPSIPWLLAGGLTPDNVLDALTLVQPSGIDLSSGVERTPGDKDLKKVARLLEKLGLRV
;
A
#
# COMPACT_ATOMS: atom_id res chain seq x y z
N MET A 1 3.44 7.04 -12.52
CA MET A 1 2.45 6.30 -11.69
C MET A 1 3.19 5.61 -10.55
N ARG A 2 2.73 5.72 -9.31
CA ARG A 2 3.33 5.03 -8.14
C ARG A 2 2.98 3.54 -8.17
N VAL A 3 3.98 2.66 -8.00
CA VAL A 3 3.78 1.21 -7.90
C VAL A 3 4.34 0.73 -6.58
N LYS A 4 3.44 0.38 -5.65
CA LYS A 4 3.78 -0.12 -4.32
C LYS A 4 3.67 -1.64 -4.27
N ILE A 5 4.73 -2.30 -3.79
CA ILE A 5 4.71 -3.73 -3.47
C ILE A 5 4.73 -3.89 -1.96
N CYS A 6 3.62 -4.36 -1.40
CA CYS A 6 3.37 -4.39 0.04
C CYS A 6 3.63 -5.77 0.66
N GLY A 7 4.08 -5.78 1.93
CA GLY A 7 4.39 -7.00 2.68
C GLY A 7 5.77 -7.58 2.36
N ILE A 8 6.77 -6.71 2.28
CA ILE A 8 8.17 -7.10 2.13
C ILE A 8 8.69 -7.61 3.47
N THR A 9 9.36 -8.77 3.44
CA THR A 9 9.92 -9.42 4.64
C THR A 9 11.39 -9.83 4.45
N LYS A 10 11.88 -9.87 3.19
CA LYS A 10 13.22 -10.36 2.84
C LYS A 10 14.04 -9.26 2.18
N PRO A 11 15.27 -8.97 2.67
CA PRO A 11 16.13 -7.91 2.12
C PRO A 11 16.41 -8.06 0.62
N GLU A 12 16.74 -9.28 0.18
CA GLU A 12 17.07 -9.56 -1.22
C GLU A 12 15.88 -9.32 -2.14
N GLN A 13 14.67 -9.69 -1.68
CA GLN A 13 13.44 -9.45 -2.44
C GLN A 13 13.10 -7.96 -2.50
N GLY A 14 13.23 -7.22 -1.38
CA GLY A 14 13.03 -5.78 -1.35
C GLY A 14 13.93 -5.07 -2.35
N ASN A 15 15.23 -5.37 -2.33
CA ASN A 15 16.19 -4.78 -3.25
C ASN A 15 15.93 -5.16 -4.72
N ALA A 16 15.63 -6.44 -4.99
CA ALA A 16 15.31 -6.88 -6.35
C ALA A 16 14.04 -6.21 -6.90
N ILE A 17 13.00 -6.05 -6.08
CA ILE A 17 11.74 -5.39 -6.45
C ILE A 17 11.95 -3.91 -6.75
N ALA A 18 12.76 -3.21 -5.93
CA ALA A 18 13.12 -1.82 -6.17
C ALA A 18 13.92 -1.67 -7.48
N LYS A 19 14.90 -2.55 -7.74
CA LYS A 19 15.67 -2.58 -9.01
C LYS A 19 14.81 -2.89 -10.24
N LEU A 20 13.74 -3.64 -10.09
CA LEU A 20 12.78 -3.91 -11.18
C LEU A 20 11.91 -2.70 -11.53
N GLY A 21 11.95 -1.61 -10.72
CA GLY A 21 11.23 -0.37 -11.01
C GLY A 21 10.00 -0.13 -10.12
N ALA A 22 9.79 -0.91 -9.05
CA ALA A 22 8.80 -0.54 -8.03
C ALA A 22 9.21 0.77 -7.36
N THR A 23 8.27 1.69 -7.19
CA THR A 23 8.54 3.02 -6.62
C THR A 23 8.31 3.08 -5.12
N ALA A 24 7.65 2.08 -4.53
CA ALA A 24 7.40 2.00 -3.10
C ALA A 24 7.39 0.54 -2.60
N LEU A 25 7.94 0.33 -1.40
CA LEU A 25 7.91 -0.92 -0.66
C LEU A 25 7.08 -0.75 0.61
N GLY A 26 6.17 -1.71 0.89
CA GLY A 26 5.34 -1.71 2.09
C GLY A 26 5.82 -2.74 3.11
N PHE A 27 5.89 -2.34 4.38
CA PHE A 27 6.27 -3.16 5.53
C PHE A 27 5.10 -3.25 6.50
N ILE A 28 4.66 -4.46 6.84
CA ILE A 28 3.52 -4.64 7.72
C ILE A 28 3.98 -4.61 9.18
N CYS A 29 3.62 -3.54 9.90
CA CYS A 29 3.93 -3.34 11.33
C CYS A 29 2.80 -3.84 12.24
N VAL A 30 2.01 -4.82 11.81
CA VAL A 30 0.87 -5.39 12.55
C VAL A 30 1.21 -6.80 13.02
N PRO A 31 1.45 -7.04 14.32
CA PRO A 31 1.97 -8.31 14.85
C PRO A 31 1.15 -9.56 14.49
N GLY A 32 -0.17 -9.43 14.31
CA GLY A 32 -1.04 -10.56 13.91
C GLY A 32 -0.98 -10.93 12.42
N SER A 33 -0.22 -10.21 11.61
CA SER A 33 -0.12 -10.45 10.17
C SER A 33 0.93 -11.53 9.86
N PRO A 34 0.68 -12.45 8.90
CA PRO A 34 1.71 -13.37 8.42
C PRO A 34 2.86 -12.67 7.66
N ARG A 35 2.74 -11.35 7.44
CA ARG A 35 3.75 -10.50 6.78
C ARG A 35 4.38 -9.50 7.76
N TYR A 36 4.16 -9.70 9.06
CA TYR A 36 4.70 -8.82 10.09
C TYR A 36 6.22 -8.78 10.04
N VAL A 37 6.78 -7.59 10.20
CA VAL A 37 8.22 -7.35 10.36
C VAL A 37 8.46 -6.35 11.49
N THR A 38 9.49 -6.60 12.29
CA THR A 38 9.92 -5.67 13.35
C THR A 38 10.64 -4.45 12.78
N PRO A 39 10.77 -3.33 13.53
CA PRO A 39 11.55 -2.17 13.10
C PRO A 39 12.99 -2.54 12.69
N GLN A 40 13.63 -3.44 13.42
CA GLN A 40 15.00 -3.91 13.12
C GLN A 40 15.05 -4.71 11.80
N GLN A 41 14.05 -5.56 11.54
CA GLN A 41 13.95 -6.28 10.27
C GLN A 41 13.71 -5.32 9.09
N ILE A 42 12.88 -4.28 9.29
CA ILE A 42 12.70 -3.22 8.28
C ILE A 42 14.03 -2.52 8.01
N GLN A 43 14.76 -2.12 9.06
CA GLN A 43 16.05 -1.46 8.93
C GLN A 43 17.06 -2.31 8.15
N VAL A 44 17.09 -3.63 8.37
CA VAL A 44 17.94 -4.54 7.58
C VAL A 44 17.57 -4.51 6.10
N VAL A 45 16.27 -4.54 5.77
CA VAL A 45 15.81 -4.40 4.38
C VAL A 45 16.22 -3.04 3.81
N VAL A 46 15.97 -1.96 4.54
CA VAL A 46 16.28 -0.57 4.10
C VAL A 46 17.78 -0.41 3.82
N ASN A 47 18.64 -0.91 4.69
CA ASN A 47 20.10 -0.85 4.52
C ASN A 47 20.61 -1.71 3.35
N HIS A 48 19.82 -2.70 2.90
CA HIS A 48 20.15 -3.54 1.76
C HIS A 48 19.73 -2.93 0.41
N LEU A 49 18.92 -1.86 0.40
CA LEU A 49 18.47 -1.21 -0.82
C LEU A 49 19.61 -0.48 -1.50
N SER A 50 19.80 -0.73 -2.80
CA SER A 50 20.81 -0.08 -3.64
C SER A 50 20.25 1.02 -4.54
N VAL A 51 18.94 1.21 -4.53
CA VAL A 51 18.23 2.26 -5.28
C VAL A 51 17.24 2.97 -4.35
N SER A 52 16.97 4.24 -4.64
CA SER A 52 15.98 5.00 -3.87
C SER A 52 14.58 4.51 -4.17
N VAL A 53 13.79 4.27 -3.11
CA VAL A 53 12.42 3.81 -3.17
C VAL A 53 11.70 4.26 -1.89
N ASP A 54 10.40 4.55 -1.96
CA ASP A 54 9.62 4.86 -0.78
C ASP A 54 9.49 3.63 0.13
N ARG A 55 9.57 3.85 1.43
CA ARG A 55 9.54 2.82 2.48
C ARG A 55 8.37 3.10 3.40
N ILE A 56 7.27 2.36 3.19
CA ILE A 56 5.97 2.63 3.78
C ILE A 56 5.69 1.62 4.89
N GLY A 57 5.61 2.08 6.14
CA GLY A 57 5.13 1.26 7.26
C GLY A 57 3.60 1.20 7.28
N VAL A 58 3.04 0.00 7.38
CA VAL A 58 1.58 -0.23 7.43
C VAL A 58 1.16 -0.57 8.84
N PHE A 59 0.27 0.25 9.41
CA PHE A 59 -0.20 0.19 10.79
C PHE A 59 -1.70 -0.04 10.86
N ALA A 60 -2.16 -0.62 11.95
CA ALA A 60 -3.57 -0.82 12.24
C ALA A 60 -3.83 -0.68 13.75
N ASN A 61 -4.57 0.35 14.16
CA ASN A 61 -4.90 0.66 15.55
C ASN A 61 -3.67 0.79 16.46
N THR A 62 -2.56 1.32 15.93
CA THR A 62 -1.31 1.56 16.63
C THR A 62 -1.31 3.00 17.17
N SER A 63 -0.77 3.24 18.37
CA SER A 63 -0.71 4.59 18.95
C SER A 63 0.23 5.51 18.18
N THR A 64 0.03 6.83 18.31
CA THR A 64 0.91 7.83 17.69
C THR A 64 2.35 7.69 18.18
N GLU A 65 2.52 7.42 19.45
CA GLU A 65 3.81 7.27 20.13
C GLU A 65 4.58 6.06 19.59
N GLU A 66 3.89 4.92 19.42
CA GLU A 66 4.48 3.70 18.88
C GLU A 66 4.82 3.85 17.40
N ILE A 67 3.94 4.47 16.59
CA ILE A 67 4.23 4.78 15.18
C ILE A 67 5.49 5.66 15.09
N THR A 68 5.58 6.72 15.88
CA THR A 68 6.73 7.63 15.89
C THR A 68 8.02 6.91 16.23
N GLN A 69 8.00 6.01 17.22
CA GLN A 69 9.17 5.21 17.57
C GLN A 69 9.59 4.28 16.43
N ILE A 70 8.62 3.59 15.80
CA ILE A 70 8.91 2.68 14.67
C ILE A 70 9.48 3.47 13.47
N VAL A 71 8.96 4.66 13.18
CA VAL A 71 9.52 5.53 12.12
C VAL A 71 10.99 5.85 12.40
N ALA A 72 11.30 6.26 13.64
CA ALA A 72 12.66 6.60 14.04
C ALA A 72 13.63 5.41 13.96
N ASP A 73 13.17 4.21 14.32
CA ASP A 73 14.03 3.02 14.44
C ASP A 73 14.20 2.25 13.12
N SER A 74 13.30 2.42 12.15
CA SER A 74 13.23 1.53 10.98
C SER A 74 13.74 2.14 9.67
N GLY A 75 13.80 3.47 9.58
CA GLY A 75 14.13 4.20 8.34
C GLY A 75 13.01 4.22 7.31
N ILE A 76 11.74 3.96 7.69
CA ILE A 76 10.57 4.23 6.84
C ILE A 76 10.39 5.73 6.66
N ASN A 77 9.86 6.16 5.52
CA ASN A 77 9.62 7.56 5.17
C ASN A 77 8.15 7.88 4.84
N ALA A 78 7.27 6.89 5.03
CA ALA A 78 5.83 7.07 4.92
C ALA A 78 5.08 6.12 5.86
N VAL A 79 3.90 6.54 6.32
CA VAL A 79 3.01 5.78 7.22
C VAL A 79 1.69 5.54 6.52
N GLN A 80 1.25 4.27 6.45
CA GLN A 80 -0.06 3.89 5.98
C GLN A 80 -0.93 3.42 7.15
N LEU A 81 -2.03 4.11 7.39
CA LEU A 81 -3.05 3.79 8.39
C LEU A 81 -4.12 2.90 7.76
N HIS A 82 -4.22 1.64 8.18
CA HIS A 82 -5.01 0.60 7.49
C HIS A 82 -6.17 0.03 8.32
N SER A 83 -6.62 0.76 9.33
CA SER A 83 -7.77 0.38 10.16
C SER A 83 -8.76 1.55 10.33
N ASN A 84 -9.29 1.73 11.54
CA ASN A 84 -10.35 2.70 11.82
C ASN A 84 -9.81 4.02 12.41
N GLU A 85 -8.57 4.38 12.06
CA GLU A 85 -7.96 5.63 12.52
C GLU A 85 -8.78 6.82 12.00
N SER A 86 -9.22 7.70 12.92
CA SER A 86 -10.06 8.85 12.61
C SER A 86 -9.26 10.00 11.97
N PRO A 87 -9.94 11.01 11.37
CA PRO A 87 -9.27 12.23 10.91
C PRO A 87 -8.50 12.95 12.02
N GLU A 88 -9.02 12.98 13.25
CA GLU A 88 -8.35 13.58 14.41
C GLU A 88 -7.07 12.83 14.76
N PHE A 89 -7.08 11.50 14.66
CA PHE A 89 -5.86 10.69 14.80
C PHE A 89 -4.83 11.06 13.72
N CYS A 90 -5.26 11.20 12.47
CA CYS A 90 -4.38 11.61 11.36
C CYS A 90 -3.77 12.99 11.60
N GLN A 91 -4.55 13.95 12.12
CA GLN A 91 -4.07 15.29 12.47
C GLN A 91 -3.03 15.23 13.61
N LYS A 92 -3.29 14.45 14.67
CA LYS A 92 -2.34 14.23 15.76
C LYS A 92 -1.03 13.62 15.25
N LEU A 93 -1.13 12.61 14.38
CA LEU A 93 0.03 11.97 13.78
C LEU A 93 0.83 12.94 12.89
N ARG A 94 0.15 13.80 12.11
CA ARG A 94 0.79 14.86 11.31
C ARG A 94 1.58 15.84 12.16
N GLN A 95 1.07 16.22 13.34
CA GLN A 95 1.80 17.08 14.28
C GLN A 95 3.06 16.42 14.83
N ALA A 96 3.01 15.10 15.10
CA ALA A 96 4.15 14.35 15.60
C ALA A 96 5.19 14.03 14.48
N LEU A 97 4.74 13.89 13.25
CA LEU A 97 5.57 13.49 12.09
C LEU A 97 5.30 14.41 10.89
N PRO A 98 5.72 15.70 10.95
CA PRO A 98 5.38 16.69 9.92
C PRO A 98 5.95 16.38 8.53
N GLU A 99 7.13 15.76 8.48
CA GLU A 99 7.85 15.45 7.24
C GLU A 99 7.53 14.05 6.65
N ILE A 100 6.72 13.26 7.36
CA ILE A 100 6.39 11.89 6.93
C ILE A 100 5.08 11.89 6.15
N GLU A 101 5.07 11.27 4.97
CA GLU A 101 3.84 11.06 4.21
C GLU A 101 2.86 10.21 5.01
N ILE A 102 1.61 10.67 5.12
CA ILE A 102 0.52 9.90 5.74
C ILE A 102 -0.44 9.42 4.65
N ILE A 103 -0.60 8.11 4.57
CA ILE A 103 -1.52 7.43 3.65
C ILE A 103 -2.67 6.86 4.46
N LYS A 104 -3.92 7.24 4.17
CA LYS A 104 -5.09 6.61 4.79
C LYS A 104 -5.69 5.56 3.87
N ALA A 105 -5.73 4.32 4.34
CA ALA A 105 -6.42 3.24 3.65
C ALA A 105 -7.90 3.21 4.01
N LEU A 106 -8.76 3.19 3.00
CA LEU A 106 -10.21 3.06 3.12
C LEU A 106 -10.65 1.73 2.49
N ARG A 107 -11.37 0.92 3.24
CA ARG A 107 -11.94 -0.34 2.76
C ARG A 107 -13.28 -0.08 2.08
N ILE A 108 -13.28 -0.20 0.76
CA ILE A 108 -14.47 0.09 -0.05
C ILE A 108 -15.32 -1.18 -0.17
N ARG A 109 -16.34 -1.30 0.66
CA ARG A 109 -17.33 -2.38 0.62
C ARG A 109 -18.60 -1.99 -0.14
N THR A 110 -18.99 -0.74 -0.02
CA THR A 110 -20.15 -0.14 -0.67
C THR A 110 -19.79 1.24 -1.23
N PRO A 111 -20.56 1.81 -2.19
CA PRO A 111 -20.30 3.15 -2.71
C PRO A 111 -20.28 4.23 -1.63
N GLU A 112 -21.08 4.08 -0.57
CA GLU A 112 -21.18 5.04 0.53
C GLU A 112 -19.88 5.13 1.34
N CYS A 113 -19.02 4.09 1.29
CA CYS A 113 -17.69 4.15 1.92
C CYS A 113 -16.79 5.22 1.29
N LEU A 114 -17.05 5.62 0.03
CA LEU A 114 -16.31 6.70 -0.62
C LEU A 114 -16.60 8.07 -0.02
N ASN A 115 -17.79 8.27 0.58
CA ASN A 115 -18.16 9.54 1.22
C ASN A 115 -17.25 9.84 2.43
N GLN A 116 -16.62 8.82 3.01
CA GLN A 116 -15.67 9.01 4.10
C GLN A 116 -14.35 9.63 3.64
N ALA A 117 -14.03 9.56 2.35
CA ALA A 117 -12.78 10.07 1.82
C ALA A 117 -12.60 11.57 2.09
N ASP A 118 -13.69 12.34 1.95
CA ASP A 118 -13.66 13.79 2.10
C ASP A 118 -13.20 14.23 3.50
N SER A 119 -13.52 13.45 4.55
CA SER A 119 -13.12 13.78 5.92
C SER A 119 -11.61 13.66 6.16
N TYR A 120 -10.88 12.99 5.29
CA TYR A 120 -9.43 12.80 5.42
C TYR A 120 -8.61 13.75 4.53
N LEU A 121 -9.20 14.43 3.55
CA LEU A 121 -8.47 15.22 2.55
C LEU A 121 -7.59 16.33 3.14
N SER A 122 -7.94 16.85 4.33
CA SER A 122 -7.19 17.92 5.00
C SER A 122 -6.10 17.43 5.96
N CYS A 123 -6.00 16.11 6.20
CA CYS A 123 -5.12 15.57 7.25
C CYS A 123 -4.20 14.44 6.78
N VAL A 124 -4.32 14.01 5.52
CA VAL A 124 -3.44 13.00 4.91
C VAL A 124 -2.96 13.45 3.53
N ASP A 125 -1.87 12.86 3.04
CA ASP A 125 -1.29 13.22 1.74
C ASP A 125 -1.81 12.35 0.61
N THR A 126 -2.19 11.12 0.90
CA THR A 126 -2.60 10.11 -0.08
C THR A 126 -3.72 9.25 0.50
N LEU A 127 -4.70 8.92 -0.32
CA LEU A 127 -5.69 7.88 0.00
C LEU A 127 -5.25 6.55 -0.63
N LEU A 128 -5.56 5.43 0.03
CA LEU A 128 -5.48 4.11 -0.56
C LEU A 128 -6.87 3.47 -0.50
N LEU A 129 -7.42 3.12 -1.65
CA LEU A 129 -8.72 2.44 -1.73
C LEU A 129 -8.49 0.93 -1.84
N ASP A 130 -8.74 0.23 -0.73
CA ASP A 130 -8.67 -1.23 -0.69
C ASP A 130 -10.05 -1.80 -1.07
N ALA A 131 -10.08 -2.22 -2.28
CA ALA A 131 -11.27 -2.67 -2.96
C ALA A 131 -11.52 -4.19 -2.79
N TYR A 132 -10.89 -4.87 -1.84
CA TYR A 132 -10.98 -6.32 -1.64
C TYR A 132 -12.21 -6.78 -0.85
N HIS A 133 -12.97 -7.72 -1.40
CA HIS A 133 -14.12 -8.35 -0.77
C HIS A 133 -13.81 -9.79 -0.32
N ARG A 134 -13.69 -10.02 0.99
CA ARG A 134 -13.33 -11.32 1.58
C ARG A 134 -14.33 -12.47 1.34
N LYS A 135 -15.54 -12.20 0.85
CA LYS A 135 -16.64 -13.17 0.68
C LYS A 135 -16.79 -13.75 -0.74
N MET A 136 -15.91 -13.44 -1.67
CA MET A 136 -15.95 -14.01 -3.03
C MET A 136 -14.81 -15.01 -3.29
N LEU A 137 -14.44 -15.81 -2.30
CA LEU A 137 -13.68 -17.04 -2.51
C LEU A 137 -14.64 -18.09 -3.07
N GLY A 138 -14.72 -18.17 -4.38
CA GLY A 138 -15.51 -19.20 -5.04
C GLY A 138 -15.85 -18.85 -6.48
N GLY A 139 -14.96 -19.14 -7.43
CA GLY A 139 -15.30 -19.53 -8.80
C GLY A 139 -15.93 -18.53 -9.77
N THR A 140 -16.20 -17.28 -9.42
CA THR A 140 -16.89 -16.35 -10.33
C THR A 140 -15.99 -15.30 -10.99
N GLY A 141 -14.67 -15.25 -10.68
CA GLY A 141 -13.73 -14.29 -11.30
C GLY A 141 -14.09 -12.80 -11.12
N LYS A 142 -15.08 -12.48 -10.30
CA LYS A 142 -15.48 -11.09 -10.06
C LYS A 142 -14.55 -10.46 -9.03
N THR A 143 -13.49 -9.85 -9.52
CA THR A 143 -12.81 -8.75 -8.85
C THR A 143 -13.82 -7.68 -8.46
N LEU A 144 -13.47 -6.85 -7.49
CA LEU A 144 -14.28 -5.71 -7.08
C LEU A 144 -14.79 -4.95 -8.30
N ASP A 145 -15.99 -4.47 -8.16
CA ASP A 145 -16.65 -3.61 -9.14
C ASP A 145 -15.90 -2.26 -9.22
N TRP A 146 -14.77 -2.23 -9.94
CA TRP A 146 -14.00 -1.01 -10.21
C TRP A 146 -14.84 0.06 -10.89
N GLN A 147 -15.97 -0.33 -11.51
CA GLN A 147 -16.92 0.61 -12.11
C GLN A 147 -17.44 1.62 -11.08
N ARG A 148 -17.55 1.23 -9.81
CA ARG A 148 -17.95 2.13 -8.72
C ARG A 148 -16.93 3.24 -8.45
N LEU A 149 -15.66 3.02 -8.79
CA LEU A 149 -14.58 3.99 -8.62
C LEU A 149 -14.38 4.87 -9.86
N GLN A 150 -15.11 4.63 -10.96
CA GLN A 150 -14.91 5.38 -12.22
C GLN A 150 -15.06 6.90 -12.07
N LYS A 151 -15.90 7.34 -11.15
CA LYS A 151 -16.17 8.77 -10.90
C LYS A 151 -15.37 9.32 -9.71
N PHE A 152 -14.57 8.50 -9.05
CA PHE A 152 -13.82 8.96 -7.89
C PHE A 152 -12.63 9.82 -8.33
N ARG A 153 -12.65 11.10 -7.97
CA ARG A 153 -11.63 12.11 -8.32
C ARG A 153 -11.40 13.01 -7.10
N PRO A 154 -10.69 12.49 -6.06
CA PRO A 154 -10.36 13.32 -4.89
C PRO A 154 -9.35 14.40 -5.26
N SER A 155 -9.25 15.44 -4.43
CA SER A 155 -8.29 16.53 -4.61
C SER A 155 -6.84 16.17 -4.27
N ILE A 156 -6.62 15.01 -3.63
CA ILE A 156 -5.29 14.48 -3.29
C ILE A 156 -5.02 13.18 -4.06
N PRO A 157 -3.73 12.78 -4.21
CA PRO A 157 -3.36 11.50 -4.82
C PRO A 157 -4.07 10.31 -4.16
N TRP A 158 -4.34 9.27 -4.96
CA TRP A 158 -4.88 8.03 -4.42
C TRP A 158 -4.32 6.79 -5.11
N LEU A 159 -4.23 5.71 -4.34
CA LEU A 159 -3.74 4.40 -4.78
C LEU A 159 -4.91 3.41 -4.86
N LEU A 160 -4.93 2.60 -5.91
CA LEU A 160 -5.84 1.46 -6.02
C LEU A 160 -5.18 0.22 -5.41
N ALA A 161 -5.87 -0.44 -4.50
CA ALA A 161 -5.48 -1.71 -3.89
C ALA A 161 -6.62 -2.73 -3.94
N GLY A 162 -6.35 -3.96 -3.48
CA GLY A 162 -7.35 -5.00 -3.33
C GLY A 162 -7.46 -5.94 -4.53
N GLY A 163 -6.84 -7.11 -4.41
CA GLY A 163 -6.94 -8.20 -5.40
C GLY A 163 -6.27 -7.93 -6.75
N LEU A 164 -5.43 -6.90 -6.86
CA LEU A 164 -4.66 -6.64 -8.07
C LEU A 164 -3.61 -7.74 -8.30
N THR A 165 -3.45 -8.11 -9.55
CA THR A 165 -2.49 -9.10 -10.06
C THR A 165 -1.90 -8.61 -11.38
N PRO A 166 -0.79 -9.20 -11.87
CA PRO A 166 -0.31 -8.92 -13.20
C PRO A 166 -1.33 -9.22 -14.33
N ASP A 167 -2.35 -10.05 -14.04
CA ASP A 167 -3.33 -10.45 -15.05
C ASP A 167 -4.52 -9.48 -15.18
N ASN A 168 -4.85 -8.75 -14.10
CA ASN A 168 -6.03 -7.88 -14.07
C ASN A 168 -5.71 -6.39 -13.94
N VAL A 169 -4.43 -6.01 -13.73
CA VAL A 169 -4.05 -4.62 -13.44
C VAL A 169 -4.40 -3.67 -14.59
N LEU A 170 -4.21 -4.09 -15.85
CA LEU A 170 -4.53 -3.24 -16.99
C LEU A 170 -6.04 -3.04 -17.13
N ASP A 171 -6.84 -4.08 -16.91
CA ASP A 171 -8.30 -3.97 -16.90
C ASP A 171 -8.77 -2.98 -15.83
N ALA A 172 -8.19 -3.03 -14.63
CA ALA A 172 -8.47 -2.06 -13.59
C ALA A 172 -8.15 -0.63 -14.03
N LEU A 173 -6.97 -0.41 -14.64
CA LEU A 173 -6.52 0.91 -15.06
C LEU A 173 -7.26 1.46 -16.29
N THR A 174 -7.96 0.62 -17.07
CA THR A 174 -8.89 1.10 -18.11
C THR A 174 -10.17 1.70 -17.52
N LEU A 175 -10.57 1.24 -16.34
CA LEU A 175 -11.81 1.66 -15.67
C LEU A 175 -11.61 2.83 -14.72
N VAL A 176 -10.45 2.91 -14.06
CA VAL A 176 -10.15 3.93 -13.05
C VAL A 176 -8.79 4.57 -13.28
N GLN A 177 -8.61 5.80 -12.80
CA GLN A 177 -7.39 6.58 -12.98
C GLN A 177 -6.75 6.94 -11.64
N PRO A 178 -6.16 5.97 -10.93
CA PRO A 178 -5.43 6.24 -9.69
C PRO A 178 -4.08 6.91 -9.98
N SER A 179 -3.53 7.58 -9.00
CA SER A 179 -2.14 8.09 -9.01
C SER A 179 -1.12 6.94 -8.92
N GLY A 180 -1.56 5.78 -8.46
CA GLY A 180 -0.73 4.58 -8.35
C GLY A 180 -1.53 3.35 -7.93
N ILE A 181 -0.82 2.24 -7.78
CA ILE A 181 -1.38 0.94 -7.40
C ILE A 181 -0.60 0.34 -6.23
N ASP A 182 -1.28 -0.51 -5.44
CA ASP A 182 -0.69 -1.27 -4.35
C ASP A 182 -1.03 -2.75 -4.46
N LEU A 183 -0.01 -3.60 -4.54
CA LEU A 183 -0.15 -5.05 -4.63
C LEU A 183 0.56 -5.75 -3.46
N SER A 184 -0.07 -6.81 -2.96
CA SER A 184 0.54 -7.70 -1.97
C SER A 184 0.43 -9.16 -2.43
N SER A 185 -0.67 -9.84 -2.11
CA SER A 185 -0.85 -11.27 -2.40
C SER A 185 -0.83 -11.62 -3.89
N GLY A 186 -1.23 -10.70 -4.77
CA GLY A 186 -1.25 -10.91 -6.23
C GLY A 186 0.12 -11.15 -6.85
N VAL A 187 1.20 -10.80 -6.14
CA VAL A 187 2.60 -11.01 -6.55
C VAL A 187 3.38 -11.87 -5.55
N GLU A 188 2.70 -12.72 -4.80
CA GLU A 188 3.31 -13.66 -3.84
C GLU A 188 3.25 -15.11 -4.32
N ARG A 189 4.15 -15.94 -3.78
CA ARG A 189 4.08 -17.40 -3.76
C ARG A 189 3.31 -17.87 -2.53
N THR A 190 3.71 -17.35 -1.38
CA THR A 190 3.05 -17.52 -0.07
C THR A 190 3.12 -16.19 0.68
N PRO A 191 2.31 -15.96 1.73
CA PRO A 191 2.35 -14.70 2.49
C PRO A 191 3.76 -14.31 2.94
N GLY A 192 4.22 -13.12 2.55
CA GLY A 192 5.56 -12.59 2.83
C GLY A 192 6.67 -13.09 1.89
N ASP A 193 6.37 -13.99 0.95
CA ASP A 193 7.34 -14.48 -0.04
C ASP A 193 6.96 -14.00 -1.44
N LYS A 194 7.61 -12.95 -1.92
CA LYS A 194 7.31 -12.33 -3.22
C LYS A 194 7.82 -13.19 -4.37
N ASP A 195 7.00 -13.33 -5.39
CA ASP A 195 7.36 -13.94 -6.66
C ASP A 195 7.94 -12.86 -7.60
N LEU A 196 9.26 -12.82 -7.71
CA LEU A 196 9.94 -11.82 -8.53
C LEU A 196 9.57 -11.90 -10.02
N LYS A 197 9.15 -13.08 -10.52
CA LYS A 197 8.67 -13.23 -11.90
C LYS A 197 7.32 -12.54 -12.08
N LYS A 198 6.41 -12.66 -11.10
CA LYS A 198 5.13 -11.93 -11.12
C LYS A 198 5.34 -10.43 -11.01
N VAL A 199 6.29 -9.97 -10.16
CA VAL A 199 6.62 -8.53 -10.04
C VAL A 199 7.19 -8.01 -11.36
N ALA A 200 8.15 -8.70 -11.97
CA ALA A 200 8.73 -8.31 -13.26
C ALA A 200 7.65 -8.21 -14.35
N ARG A 201 6.78 -9.23 -14.45
CA ARG A 201 5.65 -9.24 -15.39
C ARG A 201 4.67 -8.07 -15.16
N LEU A 202 4.39 -7.73 -13.90
CA LEU A 202 3.57 -6.58 -13.56
C LEU A 202 4.18 -5.28 -14.10
N LEU A 203 5.45 -5.03 -13.77
CA LEU A 203 6.15 -3.80 -14.14
C LEU A 203 6.33 -3.70 -15.67
N GLU A 204 6.60 -4.83 -16.35
CA GLU A 204 6.63 -4.89 -17.81
C GLU A 204 5.30 -4.47 -18.45
N LYS A 205 4.17 -5.00 -17.95
CA LYS A 205 2.82 -4.63 -18.43
C LYS A 205 2.52 -3.13 -18.22
N LEU A 206 3.08 -2.53 -17.17
CA LEU A 206 2.91 -1.11 -16.88
C LEU A 206 3.87 -0.21 -17.68
N GLY A 207 4.75 -0.78 -18.49
CA GLY A 207 5.77 -0.02 -19.23
C GLY A 207 6.87 0.58 -18.37
N LEU A 208 7.05 0.05 -17.14
CA LEU A 208 8.03 0.53 -16.15
C LEU A 208 9.26 -0.39 -16.14
N ARG A 209 9.94 -0.55 -17.28
CA ARG A 209 11.24 -1.21 -17.33
C ARG A 209 12.36 -0.22 -17.03
N VAL A 210 13.28 -0.64 -16.14
CA VAL A 210 14.65 -0.14 -16.09
C VAL A 210 15.50 -0.88 -17.12
#